data_ebbd82ab75a7fa89d1deb119bf848d91
#
_entry.id   ebbd82ab75a7fa89d1deb119bf848d91
#
_cell.length_a   1.000
_cell.length_b   1.000
_cell.length_c   1.000
_cell.angle_alpha   90.00
_cell.angle_beta   90.00
_cell.angle_gamma   90.00
#
_symmetry.space_group_name_H-M   'P 1'
#
loop_
_entity.id
_entity.type
_entity.pdbx_description
1 polymer ?
#
loop_
_entity_poly.entity_id
_entity_poly.type
_entity_poly.pdbx_seq_one_letter_code
_entity_poly.pdbx_strand_id
1 'polypeptide(L)'
;GIAAQIFREAGVGKVYEANKRGAVNLYSGVADLEGCSKITGDMILKPSGRFRRHKAIVKLFEIGRANQKLAKSGKIRIAAAIFDADGDRFFRLEYDPFQDTLWVLCGDEAAILQAQYLVSQKINSGALYINTVESDLNASTFAKSLGLRPLLTAVGDKWILLKIRLALLEQKLATGKLPKQKLTYLKNKIRSLKKNGVTSINTLLDLDASIPESTNITKNEVLAVGSEETGHNITTGYL
;
A
#
# COMPACT_ATOMS: atom_id res chain seq x y z
N GLY A 1 -11.44 4.93 -17.40
CA GLY A 1 -10.27 4.04 -17.26
C GLY A 1 -10.56 2.87 -16.35
N ILE A 2 -9.64 1.90 -16.25
CA ILE A 2 -9.80 0.65 -15.47
C ILE A 2 -10.16 0.95 -14.01
N ALA A 3 -9.45 1.87 -13.36
CA ALA A 3 -9.74 2.23 -11.97
C ALA A 3 -11.19 2.72 -11.77
N ALA A 4 -11.71 3.52 -12.69
CA ALA A 4 -13.10 3.99 -12.61
C ALA A 4 -14.11 2.85 -12.77
N GLN A 5 -13.80 1.84 -13.57
CA GLN A 5 -14.63 0.65 -13.69
C GLN A 5 -14.64 -0.14 -12.39
N ILE A 6 -13.47 -0.41 -11.82
CA ILE A 6 -13.33 -1.11 -10.53
C ILE A 6 -14.14 -0.41 -9.43
N PHE A 7 -14.07 0.92 -9.32
CA PHE A 7 -14.86 1.66 -8.32
C PHE A 7 -16.37 1.52 -8.54
N ARG A 8 -16.85 1.49 -9.79
CA ARG A 8 -18.29 1.27 -10.07
C ARG A 8 -18.72 -0.14 -9.69
N GLU A 9 -17.91 -1.14 -10.03
CA GLU A 9 -18.16 -2.55 -9.67
C GLU A 9 -18.11 -2.77 -8.16
N ALA A 10 -17.27 -2.01 -7.44
CA ALA A 10 -17.22 -1.96 -5.98
C ALA A 10 -18.39 -1.20 -5.33
N GLY A 11 -19.37 -0.73 -6.11
CA GLY A 11 -20.57 -0.08 -5.59
C GLY A 11 -20.44 1.42 -5.31
N VAL A 12 -19.42 2.09 -5.83
CA VAL A 12 -19.31 3.55 -5.72
C VAL A 12 -20.38 4.22 -6.59
N GLY A 13 -21.30 4.96 -5.97
CA GLY A 13 -22.49 5.46 -6.63
C GLY A 13 -22.24 6.46 -7.77
N LYS A 14 -21.25 7.37 -7.59
CA LYS A 14 -20.83 8.32 -8.64
C LYS A 14 -19.32 8.37 -8.74
N VAL A 15 -18.79 8.06 -9.93
CA VAL A 15 -17.35 8.07 -10.20
C VAL A 15 -17.04 9.15 -11.24
N TYR A 16 -16.14 10.07 -10.88
CA TYR A 16 -15.63 11.12 -11.73
C TYR A 16 -14.16 10.85 -12.07
N GLU A 17 -13.79 11.04 -13.33
CA GLU A 17 -12.40 10.92 -13.76
C GLU A 17 -11.83 12.34 -13.97
N ALA A 18 -10.77 12.68 -13.23
CA ALA A 18 -9.99 13.89 -13.45
C ALA A 18 -8.73 13.56 -14.27
N ASN A 19 -8.29 14.51 -15.10
CA ASN A 19 -7.08 14.39 -15.92
C ASN A 19 -7.05 13.19 -16.90
N LYS A 20 -8.20 12.76 -17.40
CA LYS A 20 -8.34 11.57 -18.30
C LYS A 20 -7.47 11.63 -19.56
N ARG A 21 -7.13 12.81 -20.05
CA ARG A 21 -6.33 13.07 -21.27
C ARG A 21 -5.22 14.11 -21.03
N GLY A 22 -4.85 14.33 -19.78
CA GLY A 22 -3.82 15.30 -19.42
C GLY A 22 -2.42 14.72 -19.51
N ALA A 23 -1.43 15.61 -19.40
CA ALA A 23 -0.05 15.20 -19.24
C ALA A 23 0.12 14.42 -17.93
N VAL A 24 0.85 13.36 -18.02
CA VAL A 24 1.12 12.47 -16.88
C VAL A 24 1.89 13.24 -15.81
N ASN A 25 1.46 13.08 -14.55
CA ASN A 25 2.05 13.72 -13.36
C ASN A 25 2.07 15.26 -13.34
N LEU A 26 1.68 15.95 -14.41
CA LEU A 26 1.65 17.41 -14.40
C LEU A 26 0.37 17.92 -13.73
N TYR A 27 0.50 18.49 -12.53
CA TYR A 27 -0.60 18.96 -11.68
C TYR A 27 -1.69 17.91 -11.44
N SER A 28 -1.29 16.65 -11.29
CA SER A 28 -2.23 15.54 -11.06
C SER A 28 -1.61 14.29 -10.43
N GLY A 29 -0.32 14.31 -10.13
CA GLY A 29 0.41 13.13 -9.65
C GLY A 29 0.44 12.99 -8.12
N VAL A 30 0.84 11.82 -7.64
CA VAL A 30 1.02 11.53 -6.21
C VAL A 30 2.19 12.31 -5.60
N ALA A 31 3.25 12.58 -6.37
CA ALA A 31 4.43 13.31 -5.91
C ALA A 31 4.09 14.72 -5.39
N ASP A 32 3.03 15.36 -5.92
CA ASP A 32 2.57 16.65 -5.43
C ASP A 32 2.02 16.58 -4.00
N LEU A 33 1.67 15.37 -3.54
CA LEU A 33 1.02 15.10 -2.25
C LEU A 33 1.97 14.58 -1.18
N GLU A 34 3.18 14.17 -1.56
CA GLU A 34 4.16 13.65 -0.62
C GLU A 34 4.41 14.64 0.54
N GLY A 35 4.43 14.12 1.76
CA GLY A 35 4.55 14.90 2.99
C GLY A 35 3.33 15.79 3.32
N CYS A 36 2.20 15.60 2.64
CA CYS A 36 0.99 16.37 2.88
C CYS A 36 -0.08 15.49 3.53
N SER A 37 -0.47 15.78 4.76
CA SER A 37 -1.56 15.08 5.47
C SER A 37 -2.91 15.79 5.35
N LYS A 38 -2.91 17.10 5.06
CA LYS A 38 -4.12 17.91 5.00
C LYS A 38 -3.99 19.03 3.98
N ILE A 39 -5.04 19.25 3.19
CA ILE A 39 -5.13 20.32 2.20
C ILE A 39 -6.30 21.24 2.58
N THR A 40 -6.00 22.51 2.81
CA THR A 40 -7.00 23.53 3.15
C THR A 40 -7.54 24.23 1.91
N GLY A 41 -8.70 24.89 2.06
CA GLY A 41 -9.29 25.71 1.00
C GLY A 41 -8.32 26.77 0.46
N ASP A 42 -7.51 27.37 1.32
CA ASP A 42 -6.49 28.37 0.92
C ASP A 42 -5.44 27.80 -0.04
N MET A 43 -5.04 26.56 0.17
CA MET A 43 -4.06 25.88 -0.69
C MET A 43 -4.62 25.56 -2.10
N ILE A 44 -5.96 25.64 -2.25
CA ILE A 44 -6.65 25.34 -3.52
C ILE A 44 -7.15 26.63 -4.18
N LEU A 45 -7.73 27.56 -3.42
CA LEU A 45 -8.49 28.68 -3.96
C LEU A 45 -7.66 29.96 -4.16
N LYS A 46 -6.64 30.19 -3.29
CA LYS A 46 -5.80 31.38 -3.41
C LYS A 46 -4.93 31.35 -4.68
N PRO A 47 -4.62 32.51 -5.28
CA PRO A 47 -3.74 32.59 -6.43
C PRO A 47 -2.38 31.93 -6.24
N SER A 48 -1.82 31.99 -5.03
CA SER A 48 -0.57 31.36 -4.60
C SER A 48 -0.74 29.95 -4.05
N GLY A 49 -1.94 29.37 -4.09
CA GLY A 49 -2.22 28.07 -3.52
C GLY A 49 -1.46 26.94 -4.20
N ARG A 50 -0.76 26.12 -3.41
CA ARG A 50 0.07 25.00 -3.90
C ARG A 50 -0.70 24.07 -4.85
N PHE A 51 -1.99 23.80 -4.55
CA PHE A 51 -2.81 22.83 -5.29
C PHE A 51 -3.80 23.47 -6.25
N ARG A 52 -3.73 24.78 -6.49
CA ARG A 52 -4.67 25.50 -7.36
C ARG A 52 -4.77 24.89 -8.77
N ARG A 53 -3.68 24.33 -9.30
CA ARG A 53 -3.61 23.71 -10.64
C ARG A 53 -3.81 22.20 -10.62
N HIS A 54 -3.86 21.57 -9.46
CA HIS A 54 -3.97 20.12 -9.35
C HIS A 54 -5.41 19.66 -9.66
N LYS A 55 -5.61 19.11 -10.83
CA LYS A 55 -6.94 18.82 -11.41
C LYS A 55 -7.82 17.94 -10.53
N ALA A 56 -7.24 16.88 -9.94
CA ALA A 56 -7.98 15.96 -9.08
C ALA A 56 -8.37 16.60 -7.75
N ILE A 57 -7.45 17.35 -7.11
CA ILE A 57 -7.69 18.04 -5.83
C ILE A 57 -8.76 19.09 -5.98
N VAL A 58 -8.62 19.96 -6.99
CA VAL A 58 -9.62 21.00 -7.28
C VAL A 58 -10.99 20.38 -7.49
N LYS A 59 -11.06 19.33 -8.34
CA LYS A 59 -12.34 18.66 -8.63
C LYS A 59 -12.95 18.00 -7.41
N LEU A 60 -12.14 17.33 -6.58
CA LEU A 60 -12.61 16.72 -5.33
C LEU A 60 -13.17 17.79 -4.38
N PHE A 61 -12.46 18.89 -4.22
CA PHE A 61 -12.86 19.99 -3.33
C PHE A 61 -14.17 20.66 -3.80
N GLU A 62 -14.31 20.91 -5.11
CA GLU A 62 -15.54 21.43 -5.70
C GLU A 62 -16.74 20.50 -5.45
N ILE A 63 -16.57 19.19 -5.69
CA ILE A 63 -17.61 18.19 -5.43
C ILE A 63 -17.94 18.15 -3.94
N GLY A 64 -16.93 18.22 -3.07
CA GLY A 64 -17.07 18.26 -1.62
C GLY A 64 -17.95 19.43 -1.19
N ARG A 65 -17.61 20.63 -1.59
CA ARG A 65 -18.37 21.84 -1.23
C ARG A 65 -19.79 21.86 -1.78
N ALA A 66 -19.96 21.42 -3.03
CA ALA A 66 -21.29 21.34 -3.65
C ALA A 66 -22.23 20.37 -2.91
N ASN A 67 -21.68 19.38 -2.22
CA ASN A 67 -22.44 18.35 -1.50
C ASN A 67 -22.22 18.38 0.02
N GLN A 68 -21.69 19.47 0.56
CA GLN A 68 -21.28 19.58 1.96
C GLN A 68 -22.40 19.22 2.95
N LYS A 69 -23.63 19.68 2.71
CA LYS A 69 -24.78 19.38 3.57
C LYS A 69 -25.07 17.87 3.66
N LEU A 70 -25.03 17.17 2.53
CA LEU A 70 -25.23 15.72 2.48
C LEU A 70 -24.08 14.96 3.15
N ALA A 71 -22.84 15.44 2.96
CA ALA A 71 -21.68 14.87 3.61
C ALA A 71 -21.71 15.08 5.14
N LYS A 72 -22.08 16.27 5.62
CA LYS A 72 -22.28 16.56 7.06
C LYS A 72 -23.33 15.67 7.72
N SER A 73 -24.38 15.32 6.98
CA SER A 73 -25.43 14.42 7.50
C SER A 73 -25.05 12.93 7.45
N GLY A 74 -23.85 12.58 6.98
CA GLY A 74 -23.38 11.20 6.84
C GLY A 74 -24.03 10.40 5.70
N LYS A 75 -24.90 11.04 4.90
CA LYS A 75 -25.58 10.36 3.77
C LYS A 75 -24.66 9.98 2.61
N ILE A 76 -23.57 10.71 2.45
CA ILE A 76 -22.56 10.43 1.43
C ILE A 76 -21.16 10.63 1.99
N ARG A 77 -20.20 9.87 1.44
CA ARG A 77 -18.76 10.09 1.57
C ARG A 77 -18.21 10.54 0.23
N ILE A 78 -17.25 11.45 0.26
CA ILE A 78 -16.64 12.02 -0.94
C ILE A 78 -15.14 11.84 -0.82
N ALA A 79 -14.58 11.02 -1.70
CA ALA A 79 -13.18 10.66 -1.69
C ALA A 79 -12.62 10.61 -3.12
N ALA A 80 -11.31 10.63 -3.24
CA ALA A 80 -10.61 10.38 -4.49
C ALA A 80 -9.46 9.40 -4.27
N ALA A 81 -9.10 8.67 -5.33
CA ALA A 81 -7.84 7.96 -5.47
C ALA A 81 -7.01 8.66 -6.52
N ILE A 82 -5.77 8.97 -6.21
CA ILE A 82 -4.80 9.58 -7.12
C ILE A 82 -3.70 8.55 -7.34
N PHE A 83 -3.47 8.22 -8.61
CA PHE A 83 -2.45 7.29 -9.06
C PHE A 83 -1.31 8.04 -9.72
N ASP A 84 -0.12 7.49 -9.69
CA ASP A 84 0.98 7.96 -10.51
C ASP A 84 0.90 7.43 -11.97
N ALA A 85 1.96 7.63 -12.74
CA ALA A 85 1.94 7.40 -14.18
C ALA A 85 1.80 5.94 -14.58
N ASP A 86 2.49 5.07 -13.90
CA ASP A 86 2.53 3.62 -14.11
C ASP A 86 1.53 2.88 -13.20
N GLY A 87 0.93 3.61 -12.23
CA GLY A 87 -0.19 3.12 -11.44
C GLY A 87 0.22 2.20 -10.29
N ASP A 88 1.51 2.16 -9.93
CA ASP A 88 2.02 1.34 -8.83
C ASP A 88 1.93 2.03 -7.46
N ARG A 89 1.70 3.36 -7.44
CA ARG A 89 1.45 4.16 -6.25
C ARG A 89 0.07 4.77 -6.27
N PHE A 90 -0.55 4.90 -5.10
CA PHE A 90 -1.77 5.66 -4.97
C PHE A 90 -1.87 6.36 -3.61
N PHE A 91 -2.53 7.52 -3.60
CA PHE A 91 -2.96 8.22 -2.40
C PHE A 91 -4.47 8.32 -2.37
N ARG A 92 -5.04 8.15 -1.19
CA ARG A 92 -6.46 8.39 -0.95
C ARG A 92 -6.66 9.78 -0.37
N LEU A 93 -7.61 10.52 -0.90
CA LEU A 93 -8.05 11.79 -0.35
C LEU A 93 -9.50 11.69 0.09
N GLU A 94 -9.82 12.31 1.22
CA GLU A 94 -11.19 12.40 1.74
C GLU A 94 -11.57 13.84 2.03
N TYR A 95 -12.77 14.24 1.62
CA TYR A 95 -13.31 15.54 1.95
C TYR A 95 -13.89 15.55 3.36
N ASP A 96 -13.37 16.43 4.22
CA ASP A 96 -13.93 16.72 5.52
C ASP A 96 -14.97 17.85 5.40
N PRO A 97 -16.27 17.55 5.51
CA PRO A 97 -17.32 18.56 5.36
C PRO A 97 -17.40 19.53 6.53
N PHE A 98 -16.88 19.17 7.71
CA PHE A 98 -16.93 20.01 8.92
C PHE A 98 -15.85 21.09 8.90
N GLN A 99 -14.65 20.72 8.43
CA GLN A 99 -13.52 21.65 8.34
C GLN A 99 -13.36 22.29 6.96
N ASP A 100 -14.12 21.85 5.95
CA ASP A 100 -13.99 22.25 4.54
C ASP A 100 -12.55 22.08 4.02
N THR A 101 -11.99 20.89 4.26
CA THR A 101 -10.62 20.52 3.93
C THR A 101 -10.57 19.14 3.28
N LEU A 102 -9.41 18.76 2.74
CA LEU A 102 -9.15 17.39 2.30
C LEU A 102 -8.12 16.75 3.23
N TRP A 103 -8.39 15.55 3.69
CA TRP A 103 -7.39 14.67 4.30
C TRP A 103 -6.68 13.91 3.20
N VAL A 104 -5.38 13.77 3.34
CA VAL A 104 -4.53 12.97 2.46
C VAL A 104 -4.08 11.75 3.27
N LEU A 105 -4.45 10.58 2.81
CA LEU A 105 -3.99 9.31 3.35
C LEU A 105 -2.90 8.81 2.40
N CYS A 106 -1.67 8.84 2.87
CA CYS A 106 -0.51 8.38 2.12
C CYS A 106 -0.38 6.85 2.15
N GLY A 107 0.75 6.32 1.72
CA GLY A 107 0.98 4.88 1.66
C GLY A 107 0.82 4.19 3.02
N ASP A 108 1.30 4.79 4.09
CA ASP A 108 1.24 4.18 5.43
C ASP A 108 -0.19 4.10 5.98
N GLU A 109 -0.98 5.17 5.89
CA GLU A 109 -2.38 5.14 6.33
C GLU A 109 -3.21 4.18 5.46
N ALA A 110 -2.97 4.17 4.15
CA ALA A 110 -3.63 3.25 3.24
C ALA A 110 -3.30 1.79 3.58
N ALA A 111 -2.03 1.51 3.89
CA ALA A 111 -1.57 0.18 4.29
C ALA A 111 -2.19 -0.29 5.61
N ILE A 112 -2.33 0.60 6.58
CA ILE A 112 -3.01 0.29 7.85
C ILE A 112 -4.47 -0.07 7.63
N LEU A 113 -5.19 0.68 6.79
CA LEU A 113 -6.59 0.36 6.45
C LEU A 113 -6.70 -0.99 5.73
N GLN A 114 -5.76 -1.29 4.82
CA GLN A 114 -5.69 -2.59 4.15
C GLN A 114 -5.39 -3.71 5.14
N ALA A 115 -4.41 -3.53 6.03
CA ALA A 115 -4.06 -4.50 7.05
C ALA A 115 -5.24 -4.81 7.98
N GLN A 116 -5.96 -3.78 8.43
CA GLN A 116 -7.16 -3.91 9.25
C GLN A 116 -8.26 -4.70 8.53
N TYR A 117 -8.50 -4.39 7.26
CA TYR A 117 -9.45 -5.13 6.43
C TYR A 117 -9.05 -6.60 6.29
N LEU A 118 -7.79 -6.88 5.94
CA LEU A 118 -7.30 -8.23 5.75
C LEU A 118 -7.39 -9.07 7.05
N VAL A 119 -7.07 -8.48 8.20
CA VAL A 119 -7.25 -9.15 9.50
C VAL A 119 -8.73 -9.46 9.76
N SER A 120 -9.65 -8.55 9.42
CA SER A 120 -11.09 -8.80 9.52
C SER A 120 -11.56 -9.96 8.62
N GLN A 121 -10.84 -10.24 7.53
CA GLN A 121 -11.04 -11.39 6.65
C GLN A 121 -10.32 -12.67 7.14
N LYS A 122 -9.89 -12.72 8.40
CA LYS A 122 -9.24 -13.87 9.05
C LYS A 122 -7.87 -14.23 8.48
N ILE A 123 -7.07 -13.25 8.12
CA ILE A 123 -5.65 -13.49 7.89
C ILE A 123 -5.04 -14.05 9.18
N ASN A 124 -4.18 -15.04 9.03
CA ASN A 124 -3.53 -15.70 10.16
C ASN A 124 -2.73 -14.72 11.02
N SER A 125 -2.89 -14.86 12.33
CA SER A 125 -2.07 -14.18 13.32
C SER A 125 -0.59 -14.43 13.05
N GLY A 126 0.22 -13.37 13.09
CA GLY A 126 1.65 -13.42 12.81
C GLY A 126 2.05 -13.25 11.36
N ALA A 127 1.11 -12.99 10.46
CA ALA A 127 1.45 -12.53 9.10
C ALA A 127 2.27 -11.24 9.16
N LEU A 128 3.11 -11.02 8.15
CA LEU A 128 4.03 -9.88 8.12
C LEU A 128 3.30 -8.60 7.72
N TYR A 129 3.59 -7.53 8.46
CA TYR A 129 3.38 -6.16 8.04
C TYR A 129 4.76 -5.53 7.78
N ILE A 130 5.08 -5.23 6.54
CA ILE A 130 6.42 -4.76 6.14
C ILE A 130 6.33 -3.31 5.71
N ASN A 131 7.08 -2.44 6.35
CA ASN A 131 7.24 -1.04 5.94
C ASN A 131 8.71 -0.62 5.94
N THR A 132 8.99 0.57 5.43
CA THR A 132 10.35 1.09 5.34
C THR A 132 10.75 1.86 6.61
N VAL A 133 12.03 2.14 6.76
CA VAL A 133 12.55 2.93 7.89
C VAL A 133 12.08 4.40 7.87
N GLU A 134 11.55 4.88 6.75
CA GLU A 134 10.96 6.22 6.61
C GLU A 134 9.46 6.25 6.93
N SER A 135 8.82 5.08 7.03
CA SER A 135 7.40 4.98 7.35
C SER A 135 7.09 5.41 8.79
N ASP A 136 5.84 5.80 9.03
CA ASP A 136 5.37 6.16 10.37
C ASP A 136 5.51 4.96 11.33
N LEU A 137 6.25 5.17 12.44
CA LEU A 137 6.43 4.16 13.48
C LEU A 137 5.11 3.72 14.14
N ASN A 138 4.10 4.58 14.15
CA ASN A 138 2.77 4.23 14.65
C ASN A 138 2.12 3.15 13.79
N ALA A 139 2.41 3.09 12.49
CA ALA A 139 1.92 2.04 11.60
C ALA A 139 2.36 0.65 12.06
N SER A 140 3.64 0.49 12.41
CA SER A 140 4.17 -0.77 12.97
C SER A 140 3.53 -1.13 14.32
N THR A 141 3.33 -0.13 15.19
CA THR A 141 2.68 -0.34 16.50
C THR A 141 1.24 -0.78 16.34
N PHE A 142 0.51 -0.14 15.42
CA PHE A 142 -0.87 -0.50 15.14
C PHE A 142 -0.98 -1.90 14.50
N ALA A 143 -0.11 -2.21 13.54
CA ALA A 143 -0.06 -3.55 12.93
C ALA A 143 0.16 -4.64 14.00
N LYS A 144 1.03 -4.39 14.97
CA LYS A 144 1.23 -5.30 16.10
C LYS A 144 -0.03 -5.48 16.95
N SER A 145 -0.80 -4.43 17.18
CA SER A 145 -2.09 -4.52 17.91
C SER A 145 -3.15 -5.34 17.16
N LEU A 146 -3.05 -5.42 15.84
CA LEU A 146 -3.87 -6.29 15.00
C LEU A 146 -3.40 -7.76 15.01
N GLY A 147 -2.36 -8.12 15.75
CA GLY A 147 -1.78 -9.45 15.76
C GLY A 147 -0.82 -9.74 14.61
N LEU A 148 -0.47 -8.74 13.81
CA LEU A 148 0.52 -8.86 12.74
C LEU A 148 1.95 -8.74 13.30
N ARG A 149 2.92 -9.23 12.56
CA ARG A 149 4.34 -9.12 12.89
C ARG A 149 4.99 -7.99 12.07
N PRO A 150 5.21 -6.81 12.63
CA PRO A 150 5.84 -5.71 11.91
C PRO A 150 7.30 -6.01 11.63
N LEU A 151 7.76 -5.59 10.46
CA LEU A 151 9.14 -5.70 10.01
C LEU A 151 9.54 -4.45 9.23
N LEU A 152 10.62 -3.80 9.65
CA LEU A 152 11.20 -2.67 8.93
C LEU A 152 12.22 -3.14 7.89
N THR A 153 12.27 -2.41 6.78
CA THR A 153 13.28 -2.61 5.72
C THR A 153 13.84 -1.27 5.25
N ALA A 154 14.89 -1.31 4.43
CA ALA A 154 15.39 -0.12 3.77
C ALA A 154 14.32 0.44 2.80
N VAL A 155 14.47 1.72 2.44
CA VAL A 155 13.60 2.42 1.50
C VAL A 155 13.69 1.81 0.12
N GLY A 156 12.55 1.62 -0.52
CA GLY A 156 12.38 1.04 -1.84
C GLY A 156 11.60 -0.28 -1.82
N ASP A 157 10.59 -0.37 -2.68
CA ASP A 157 9.70 -1.52 -2.87
C ASP A 157 10.46 -2.84 -3.06
N LYS A 158 11.62 -2.80 -3.75
CA LYS A 158 12.52 -3.95 -3.93
C LYS A 158 12.93 -4.60 -2.61
N TRP A 159 13.12 -3.82 -1.54
CA TRP A 159 13.51 -4.35 -0.24
C TRP A 159 12.34 -5.03 0.46
N ILE A 160 11.13 -4.50 0.28
CA ILE A 160 9.89 -5.13 0.72
C ILE A 160 9.74 -6.47 0.02
N LEU A 161 9.87 -6.51 -1.31
CA LEU A 161 9.79 -7.74 -2.11
C LEU A 161 10.83 -8.78 -1.70
N LEU A 162 12.07 -8.37 -1.44
CA LEU A 162 13.12 -9.26 -0.94
C LEU A 162 12.76 -9.88 0.41
N LYS A 163 12.18 -9.10 1.33
CA LYS A 163 11.74 -9.61 2.64
C LYS A 163 10.58 -10.59 2.51
N ILE A 164 9.62 -10.29 1.63
CA ILE A 164 8.50 -11.20 1.33
C ILE A 164 9.03 -12.53 0.78
N ARG A 165 9.90 -12.49 -0.24
CA ARG A 165 10.48 -13.70 -0.84
C ARG A 165 11.27 -14.52 0.17
N LEU A 166 12.05 -13.88 1.02
CA LEU A 166 12.79 -14.54 2.07
C LEU A 166 11.85 -15.24 3.06
N ALA A 167 10.77 -14.58 3.49
CA ALA A 167 9.78 -15.17 4.39
C ALA A 167 9.05 -16.36 3.76
N LEU A 168 8.69 -16.26 2.48
CA LEU A 168 8.10 -17.37 1.71
C LEU A 168 9.03 -18.58 1.64
N LEU A 169 10.32 -18.36 1.37
CA LEU A 169 11.32 -19.42 1.34
C LEU A 169 11.46 -20.10 2.70
N GLU A 170 11.51 -19.32 3.78
CA GLU A 170 11.59 -19.88 5.15
C GLU A 170 10.37 -20.74 5.48
N GLN A 171 9.19 -20.30 5.10
CA GLN A 171 7.98 -21.07 5.31
C GLN A 171 7.95 -22.35 4.47
N LYS A 172 8.35 -22.30 3.18
CA LYS A 172 8.50 -23.49 2.35
C LYS A 172 9.46 -24.51 2.97
N LEU A 173 10.56 -24.04 3.56
CA LEU A 173 11.53 -24.92 4.23
C LEU A 173 11.03 -25.46 5.58
N ALA A 174 10.11 -24.78 6.23
CA ALA A 174 9.50 -25.24 7.48
C ALA A 174 8.44 -26.32 7.24
N THR A 175 7.67 -26.18 6.15
CA THR A 175 6.53 -27.07 5.82
C THR A 175 6.88 -28.14 4.79
N GLY A 176 7.94 -27.95 4.00
CA GLY A 176 8.31 -28.82 2.90
C GLY A 176 8.97 -30.13 3.33
N LYS A 177 8.59 -31.22 2.66
CA LYS A 177 9.21 -32.55 2.83
C LYS A 177 10.47 -32.66 1.96
N LEU A 178 11.56 -32.04 2.42
CA LEU A 178 12.86 -32.11 1.76
C LEU A 178 13.80 -33.16 2.40
N PRO A 179 14.69 -33.80 1.63
CA PRO A 179 15.75 -34.59 2.21
C PRO A 179 16.57 -33.78 3.21
N LYS A 180 16.94 -34.39 4.35
CA LYS A 180 17.62 -33.72 5.47
C LYS A 180 18.86 -32.91 5.05
N GLN A 181 19.68 -33.47 4.17
CA GLN A 181 20.89 -32.80 3.67
C GLN A 181 20.55 -31.55 2.85
N LYS A 182 19.57 -31.62 1.95
CA LYS A 182 19.10 -30.49 1.13
C LYS A 182 18.48 -29.41 2.00
N LEU A 183 17.65 -29.80 2.97
CA LEU A 183 17.05 -28.87 3.93
C LEU A 183 18.12 -28.11 4.75
N THR A 184 19.14 -28.83 5.25
CA THR A 184 20.24 -28.22 5.99
C THR A 184 21.02 -27.23 5.14
N TYR A 185 21.35 -27.62 3.89
CA TYR A 185 22.04 -26.75 2.93
C TYR A 185 21.25 -25.44 2.70
N LEU A 186 19.96 -25.54 2.38
CA LEU A 186 19.11 -24.38 2.09
C LEU A 186 18.95 -23.47 3.31
N LYS A 187 18.74 -24.04 4.51
CA LYS A 187 18.68 -23.27 5.77
C LYS A 187 19.97 -22.51 6.04
N ASN A 188 21.12 -23.12 5.81
CA ASN A 188 22.43 -22.47 5.98
C ASN A 188 22.63 -21.35 4.95
N LYS A 189 22.21 -21.57 3.71
CA LYS A 189 22.29 -20.55 2.65
C LYS A 189 21.42 -19.33 3.00
N ILE A 190 20.17 -19.54 3.42
CA ILE A 190 19.28 -18.46 3.86
C ILE A 190 19.87 -17.74 5.07
N ARG A 191 20.42 -18.46 6.05
CA ARG A 191 21.07 -17.84 7.21
C ARG A 191 22.25 -16.96 6.80
N SER A 192 23.07 -17.41 5.86
CA SER A 192 24.17 -16.62 5.30
C SER A 192 23.67 -15.38 4.59
N LEU A 193 22.62 -15.47 3.78
CA LEU A 193 22.00 -14.32 3.10
C LEU A 193 21.44 -13.31 4.10
N LYS A 194 20.82 -13.77 5.18
CA LYS A 194 20.35 -12.88 6.26
C LYS A 194 21.49 -12.12 6.94
N LYS A 195 22.61 -12.81 7.19
CA LYS A 195 23.78 -12.23 7.84
C LYS A 195 24.50 -11.21 6.96
N ASN A 196 24.65 -11.53 5.68
CA ASN A 196 25.42 -10.71 4.74
C ASN A 196 24.58 -9.67 3.97
N GLY A 197 23.27 -9.65 4.23
CA GLY A 197 22.30 -8.87 3.47
C GLY A 197 21.90 -9.54 2.16
N VAL A 198 20.60 -9.52 1.85
CA VAL A 198 20.09 -9.99 0.56
C VAL A 198 20.06 -8.79 -0.37
N THR A 199 20.86 -8.83 -1.43
CA THR A 199 20.99 -7.72 -2.39
C THR A 199 20.33 -8.00 -3.74
N SER A 200 20.00 -9.27 -4.02
CA SER A 200 19.45 -9.69 -5.31
C SER A 200 18.27 -10.63 -5.15
N ILE A 201 17.18 -10.29 -5.83
CA ILE A 201 15.98 -11.14 -5.91
C ILE A 201 16.28 -12.44 -6.67
N ASN A 202 17.16 -12.42 -7.67
CA ASN A 202 17.53 -13.60 -8.46
C ASN A 202 18.10 -14.70 -7.57
N THR A 203 18.93 -14.35 -6.58
CA THR A 203 19.46 -15.32 -5.62
C THR A 203 18.35 -16.03 -4.84
N LEU A 204 17.27 -15.33 -4.52
CA LEU A 204 16.11 -15.92 -3.83
C LEU A 204 15.25 -16.75 -4.78
N LEU A 205 15.11 -16.33 -6.03
CA LEU A 205 14.39 -17.09 -7.07
C LEU A 205 15.10 -18.40 -7.39
N ASP A 206 16.42 -18.39 -7.52
CA ASP A 206 17.22 -19.60 -7.73
C ASP A 206 17.09 -20.60 -6.57
N LEU A 207 17.06 -20.08 -5.33
CA LEU A 207 16.82 -20.91 -4.15
C LEU A 207 15.40 -21.47 -4.16
N ASP A 208 14.39 -20.66 -4.52
CA ASP A 208 12.99 -21.08 -4.60
C ASP A 208 12.80 -22.17 -5.65
N ALA A 209 13.37 -22.01 -6.84
CA ALA A 209 13.35 -23.01 -7.92
C ALA A 209 13.95 -24.37 -7.50
N SER A 210 14.84 -24.36 -6.52
CA SER A 210 15.42 -25.60 -5.97
C SER A 210 14.49 -26.36 -5.01
N ILE A 211 13.36 -25.77 -4.61
CA ILE A 211 12.37 -26.35 -3.69
C ILE A 211 11.20 -26.89 -4.52
N PRO A 212 10.77 -28.15 -4.32
CA PRO A 212 9.64 -28.72 -5.07
C PRO A 212 8.35 -27.91 -4.89
N GLU A 213 7.57 -27.77 -5.96
CA GLU A 213 6.30 -27.03 -5.97
C GLU A 213 5.19 -27.65 -5.09
N SER A 214 5.36 -28.91 -4.68
CA SER A 214 4.40 -29.65 -3.85
C SER A 214 4.17 -29.08 -2.44
N THR A 215 4.87 -28.01 -2.10
CA THR A 215 4.70 -27.27 -0.85
C THR A 215 3.62 -26.22 -1.02
N ASN A 216 2.34 -26.60 -0.82
CA ASN A 216 1.22 -25.66 -0.78
C ASN A 216 1.38 -24.71 0.40
N ILE A 217 1.96 -23.53 0.15
CA ILE A 217 1.93 -22.42 1.09
C ILE A 217 0.79 -21.51 0.68
N THR A 218 -0.15 -21.30 1.57
CA THR A 218 -1.11 -20.22 1.40
C THR A 218 -0.35 -18.91 1.57
N LYS A 219 -0.21 -18.15 0.49
CA LYS A 219 0.48 -16.85 0.47
C LYS A 219 -0.05 -15.90 1.57
N ASN A 220 -1.33 -16.05 1.92
CA ASN A 220 -2.02 -15.29 2.95
C ASN A 220 -1.46 -15.47 4.37
N GLU A 221 -0.67 -16.51 4.62
CA GLU A 221 -0.06 -16.77 5.93
C GLU A 221 1.27 -16.01 6.13
N VAL A 222 1.86 -15.46 5.07
CA VAL A 222 3.18 -14.82 5.14
C VAL A 222 3.11 -13.31 5.16
N LEU A 223 2.36 -12.73 4.25
CA LEU A 223 2.27 -11.28 4.11
C LEU A 223 0.82 -10.81 4.25
N ALA A 224 0.59 -9.83 5.11
CA ALA A 224 -0.64 -9.05 5.11
C ALA A 224 -0.50 -7.82 4.20
N VAL A 225 0.47 -6.96 4.49
CA VAL A 225 0.73 -5.74 3.73
C VAL A 225 2.23 -5.43 3.74
N GLY A 226 2.74 -5.02 2.58
CA GLY A 226 4.01 -4.31 2.44
C GLY A 226 3.74 -2.90 1.94
N SER A 227 4.38 -1.87 2.51
CA SER A 227 4.10 -0.49 2.15
C SER A 227 5.29 0.44 2.26
N GLU A 228 5.19 1.55 1.52
CA GLU A 228 6.01 2.75 1.67
C GLU A 228 5.11 3.97 1.82
N GLU A 229 5.59 5.01 2.51
CA GLU A 229 4.90 6.29 2.63
C GLU A 229 4.57 6.88 1.26
N THR A 230 5.43 6.69 0.27
CA THR A 230 5.29 7.17 -1.11
C THR A 230 4.12 6.56 -1.89
N GLY A 231 3.39 5.60 -1.31
CA GLY A 231 2.17 5.03 -1.87
C GLY A 231 2.29 3.65 -2.49
N HIS A 232 3.49 3.04 -2.53
CA HIS A 232 3.61 1.64 -2.91
C HIS A 232 2.97 0.74 -1.86
N ASN A 233 2.05 -0.10 -2.30
CA ASN A 233 1.35 -1.04 -1.44
C ASN A 233 1.32 -2.44 -2.06
N ILE A 234 1.74 -3.42 -1.30
CA ILE A 234 1.77 -4.83 -1.69
C ILE A 234 0.89 -5.61 -0.71
N THR A 235 -0.12 -6.30 -1.24
CA THR A 235 -1.06 -7.07 -0.41
C THR A 235 -1.09 -8.54 -0.80
N THR A 236 -1.52 -9.39 0.15
CA THR A 236 -1.80 -10.81 -0.13
C THR A 236 -2.95 -10.94 -1.11
N GLY A 237 -2.85 -11.90 -2.01
CA GLY A 237 -3.90 -12.19 -3.02
C GLY A 237 -3.57 -11.74 -4.44
N TYR A 238 -2.55 -10.91 -4.61
CA TYR A 238 -2.11 -10.39 -5.90
C TYR A 238 -0.65 -10.72 -6.25
N LEU A 239 -0.02 -11.60 -5.47
CA LEU A 239 1.37 -12.06 -5.68
C LEU A 239 1.42 -13.47 -6.25
#